data_1493643b87d4d076c756d27900fa3a92
#
_entry.id   1493643b87d4d076c756d27900fa3a92
#
_cell.length_a   1.000
_cell.length_b   1.000
_cell.length_c   1.000
_cell.angle_alpha   90.00
_cell.angle_beta   90.00
_cell.angle_gamma   90.00
#
_symmetry.space_group_name_H-M   'P 1'
#
loop_
_entity.id
_entity.type
_entity.pdbx_description
1 polymer ?
#
loop_
_entity_poly.entity_id
_entity_poly.type
_entity_poly.pdbx_seq_one_letter_code
_entity_poly.pdbx_strand_id
1 'polypeptide(L)'
;MQLVISAGNSGPGLNTIGDPALADHVISVGASISKETWAANYGSNVTKKYDMLPFSSRGPREDGGFTPIISAPGASINTTQTWAPGGPVKEAGYDLPAGYSMLQGTSMASPQAAGAAALLLSAAKQKGIELPPADLRTALTSTAGHIEDVPAHVQGSGLINIVKAWKQIAKQGKPAHEFSVKAPVDTAIDFALKDPGFGTGLYDREGGLKVGQSKVYDVVVTRTTGPDRDVQHKLTWKNNDGTFELSSPQYVSLPLDTPVKLKVRAKAKTAGVHSAILQLDDKKTSGVDHQIMTTVVIAQELQQPGYAYKASGSVQRNGTTSYFVNVPQGAKTLEVALSALRSGSQTRFIALHPYGTPVDPTATTNCYPNYENPANTCRPDARSYKDPQPGVWEIEVEARRTSPLLDNPYKLDVSLLGVEFDPAVRTIDEAKIGAPAPVSWKVTNKAAALQGKLQGGSLGSAKVDTPSISTGQTRQTTVTIGAGVEKLDVAIGGTSDANADLDLYVFRGATQVGSGTTAGSEESVSLAKPAAGTYTVVVEGYSVPTGSTTYDYRDVYYSASLGTLKVDSTKAVNLAGGASAQVGAEVVVAGAAPEGRRFFGEVRLVNARGTAAGTGSVAIEKVVP
;
A
#
# COMPACT_ATOMS: atom_id res chain seq x y z
N MET A 1 -5.72 -34.53 -2.11
CA MET A 1 -6.51 -33.52 -2.88
C MET A 1 -5.60 -32.31 -3.14
N GLN A 2 -5.59 -31.76 -4.37
CA GLN A 2 -4.86 -30.52 -4.68
C GLN A 2 -5.85 -29.37 -4.73
N LEU A 3 -5.58 -28.31 -3.98
CA LEU A 3 -6.36 -27.06 -4.02
C LEU A 3 -5.72 -26.09 -5.03
N VAL A 4 -6.57 -25.47 -5.86
CA VAL A 4 -6.20 -24.42 -6.81
C VAL A 4 -7.02 -23.18 -6.47
N ILE A 5 -6.35 -22.09 -6.13
CA ILE A 5 -6.98 -20.93 -5.50
C ILE A 5 -6.57 -19.66 -6.23
N SER A 6 -7.50 -18.72 -6.38
CA SER A 6 -7.23 -17.40 -6.94
C SER A 6 -6.32 -16.59 -6.02
N ALA A 7 -5.28 -15.95 -6.57
CA ALA A 7 -4.32 -15.17 -5.81
C ALA A 7 -4.91 -13.89 -5.17
N GLY A 8 -6.04 -13.41 -5.69
CA GLY A 8 -6.69 -12.15 -5.27
C GLY A 8 -6.58 -11.06 -6.33
N ASN A 9 -7.39 -10.00 -6.16
CA ASN A 9 -7.51 -8.89 -7.10
C ASN A 9 -7.14 -7.54 -6.44
N SER A 10 -6.21 -7.56 -5.50
CA SER A 10 -5.75 -6.40 -4.72
C SER A 10 -4.44 -5.79 -5.24
N GLY A 11 -3.95 -6.23 -6.43
CA GLY A 11 -2.80 -5.59 -7.07
C GLY A 11 -3.09 -4.12 -7.47
N PRO A 12 -2.05 -3.39 -7.89
CA PRO A 12 -0.74 -3.88 -8.31
C PRO A 12 0.38 -3.95 -7.25
N GLY A 13 0.16 -3.58 -6.00
CA GLY A 13 1.20 -3.53 -4.99
C GLY A 13 1.82 -4.88 -4.60
N LEU A 14 2.99 -4.82 -3.97
CA LEU A 14 3.65 -5.97 -3.33
C LEU A 14 2.82 -6.51 -2.17
N ASN A 15 2.97 -7.81 -1.90
CA ASN A 15 2.38 -8.47 -0.73
C ASN A 15 0.84 -8.31 -0.65
N THR A 16 0.16 -8.44 -1.79
CA THR A 16 -1.30 -8.24 -1.90
C THR A 16 -2.08 -9.54 -2.11
N ILE A 17 -1.42 -10.71 -1.94
CA ILE A 17 -2.07 -12.02 -2.03
C ILE A 17 -3.09 -12.15 -0.89
N GLY A 18 -4.31 -12.58 -1.22
CA GLY A 18 -5.39 -12.75 -0.25
C GLY A 18 -5.59 -14.19 0.22
N ASP A 19 -6.22 -14.36 1.39
CA ASP A 19 -6.69 -15.66 1.85
C ASP A 19 -7.75 -16.25 0.90
N PRO A 20 -7.78 -17.60 0.73
CA PRO A 20 -6.89 -18.61 1.31
C PRO A 20 -5.67 -18.97 0.43
N ALA A 21 -5.28 -18.12 -0.54
CA ALA A 21 -4.16 -18.38 -1.46
C ALA A 21 -2.78 -18.33 -0.76
N LEU A 22 -2.73 -17.87 0.47
CA LEU A 22 -1.53 -17.84 1.33
C LEU A 22 -1.20 -19.19 1.96
N ALA A 23 -2.13 -20.16 1.94
CA ALA A 23 -1.94 -21.46 2.57
C ALA A 23 -0.81 -22.26 1.89
N ASP A 24 -0.11 -23.09 2.68
CA ASP A 24 0.92 -23.99 2.16
C ASP A 24 0.31 -25.09 1.27
N HIS A 25 1.09 -25.55 0.30
CA HIS A 25 0.73 -26.62 -0.63
C HIS A 25 -0.48 -26.36 -1.54
N VAL A 26 -1.07 -25.16 -1.55
CA VAL A 26 -2.06 -24.75 -2.55
C VAL A 26 -1.36 -24.30 -3.84
N ILE A 27 -2.09 -24.30 -4.96
CA ILE A 27 -1.65 -23.62 -6.17
C ILE A 27 -2.39 -22.28 -6.23
N SER A 28 -1.71 -21.21 -5.80
CA SER A 28 -2.20 -19.85 -5.96
C SER A 28 -1.98 -19.37 -7.39
N VAL A 29 -3.03 -18.82 -8.03
CA VAL A 29 -3.03 -18.52 -9.46
C VAL A 29 -3.20 -17.02 -9.72
N GLY A 30 -2.19 -16.41 -10.32
CA GLY A 30 -2.23 -15.05 -10.83
C GLY A 30 -2.95 -14.94 -12.18
N ALA A 31 -3.51 -13.77 -12.46
CA ALA A 31 -4.28 -13.50 -13.67
C ALA A 31 -3.41 -12.90 -14.77
N SER A 32 -3.11 -13.67 -15.82
CA SER A 32 -2.44 -13.21 -17.03
C SER A 32 -3.43 -12.86 -18.13
N ILE A 33 -2.95 -12.13 -19.14
CA ILE A 33 -3.73 -11.77 -20.31
C ILE A 33 -2.84 -11.70 -21.55
N SER A 34 -3.38 -12.11 -22.71
CA SER A 34 -2.68 -11.97 -23.99
C SER A 34 -3.09 -10.68 -24.72
N LYS A 35 -2.25 -10.24 -25.65
CA LYS A 35 -2.53 -9.13 -26.56
C LYS A 35 -3.83 -9.34 -27.34
N GLU A 36 -4.05 -10.57 -27.79
CA GLU A 36 -5.24 -10.95 -28.54
C GLU A 36 -6.50 -10.85 -27.68
N THR A 37 -6.42 -11.27 -26.42
CA THR A 37 -7.54 -11.13 -25.46
C THR A 37 -7.81 -9.67 -25.13
N TRP A 38 -6.79 -8.82 -24.99
CA TRP A 38 -6.98 -7.38 -24.84
C TRP A 38 -7.75 -6.78 -26.00
N ALA A 39 -7.38 -7.14 -27.24
CA ALA A 39 -8.06 -6.64 -28.43
C ALA A 39 -9.50 -7.18 -28.53
N ALA A 40 -9.68 -8.50 -28.39
CA ALA A 40 -10.98 -9.15 -28.60
C ALA A 40 -12.00 -8.84 -27.49
N ASN A 41 -11.57 -8.86 -26.22
CA ASN A 41 -12.50 -8.69 -25.10
C ASN A 41 -12.67 -7.23 -24.67
N TYR A 42 -11.72 -6.37 -24.96
CA TYR A 42 -11.70 -4.99 -24.44
C TYR A 42 -11.48 -3.92 -25.50
N GLY A 43 -11.32 -4.30 -26.77
CA GLY A 43 -11.00 -3.33 -27.84
C GLY A 43 -9.68 -2.60 -27.60
N SER A 44 -8.81 -3.14 -26.75
CA SER A 44 -7.58 -2.47 -26.30
C SER A 44 -6.36 -3.05 -27.01
N ASN A 45 -5.69 -2.25 -27.82
CA ASN A 45 -4.46 -2.62 -28.50
C ASN A 45 -3.25 -2.31 -27.60
N VAL A 46 -2.42 -3.31 -27.33
CA VAL A 46 -1.20 -3.23 -26.53
C VAL A 46 -0.01 -3.81 -27.29
N THR A 47 1.22 -3.53 -26.83
CA THR A 47 2.43 -4.01 -27.51
C THR A 47 2.88 -5.38 -27.01
N LYS A 48 2.81 -5.63 -25.69
CA LYS A 48 3.26 -6.88 -25.08
C LYS A 48 2.37 -8.06 -25.50
N LYS A 49 3.00 -9.17 -25.89
CA LYS A 49 2.30 -10.40 -26.26
C LYS A 49 1.52 -11.01 -25.11
N TYR A 50 2.12 -11.06 -23.93
CA TYR A 50 1.52 -11.47 -22.67
C TYR A 50 1.90 -10.48 -21.59
N ASP A 51 1.01 -10.26 -20.63
CA ASP A 51 1.25 -9.49 -19.42
C ASP A 51 0.36 -10.02 -18.29
N MET A 52 0.55 -9.49 -17.09
CA MET A 52 -0.38 -9.73 -15.98
C MET A 52 -1.44 -8.62 -15.95
N LEU A 53 -2.67 -8.99 -15.58
CA LEU A 53 -3.70 -8.00 -15.34
C LEU A 53 -3.28 -7.10 -14.15
N PRO A 54 -3.37 -5.77 -14.24
CA PRO A 54 -2.88 -4.85 -13.21
C PRO A 54 -3.40 -5.14 -11.81
N PHE A 55 -4.65 -5.56 -11.69
CA PHE A 55 -5.30 -5.88 -10.42
C PHE A 55 -4.88 -7.24 -9.84
N SER A 56 -4.22 -8.12 -10.61
CA SER A 56 -3.78 -9.41 -10.07
C SER A 56 -2.89 -9.20 -8.86
N SER A 57 -3.27 -9.79 -7.73
CA SER A 57 -2.46 -9.74 -6.51
C SER A 57 -1.06 -10.28 -6.74
N ARG A 58 -0.08 -9.68 -6.08
CA ARG A 58 1.35 -9.96 -6.23
C ARG A 58 1.95 -10.43 -4.91
N GLY A 59 2.95 -11.28 -5.02
CA GLY A 59 3.77 -11.68 -3.90
C GLY A 59 4.91 -10.69 -3.60
N PRO A 60 5.92 -11.17 -2.84
CA PRO A 60 5.91 -12.44 -2.12
C PRO A 60 4.84 -12.48 -1.01
N ARG A 61 4.65 -13.61 -0.33
CA ARG A 61 3.96 -13.65 0.96
C ARG A 61 4.72 -12.80 1.97
N GLU A 62 4.08 -12.46 3.10
CA GLU A 62 4.74 -11.68 4.16
C GLU A 62 6.01 -12.34 4.70
N ASP A 63 6.01 -13.67 4.79
CA ASP A 63 7.18 -14.48 5.14
C ASP A 63 8.18 -14.70 3.97
N GLY A 64 8.11 -13.91 2.90
CA GLY A 64 8.92 -14.07 1.69
C GLY A 64 8.52 -15.28 0.84
N GLY A 65 7.50 -16.05 1.24
CA GLY A 65 7.08 -17.28 0.60
C GLY A 65 6.65 -17.12 -0.85
N PHE A 66 6.75 -18.22 -1.60
CA PHE A 66 6.56 -18.27 -3.04
C PHE A 66 5.07 -18.18 -3.42
N THR A 67 4.58 -16.99 -3.72
CA THR A 67 3.25 -16.72 -4.28
C THR A 67 3.30 -15.53 -5.24
N PRO A 68 2.38 -15.47 -6.28
CA PRO A 68 1.56 -16.58 -6.74
C PRO A 68 2.43 -17.77 -7.21
N ILE A 69 1.88 -18.97 -7.20
CA ILE A 69 2.64 -20.16 -7.63
C ILE A 69 2.80 -20.20 -9.15
N ILE A 70 1.70 -19.95 -9.87
CA ILE A 70 1.65 -19.91 -11.33
C ILE A 70 0.71 -18.81 -11.81
N SER A 71 0.70 -18.56 -13.11
CA SER A 71 -0.25 -17.69 -13.79
C SER A 71 -1.09 -18.45 -14.80
N ALA A 72 -2.34 -18.05 -14.97
CA ALA A 72 -3.23 -18.56 -16.01
C ALA A 72 -4.07 -17.40 -16.59
N PRO A 73 -4.74 -17.58 -17.77
CA PRO A 73 -5.57 -16.53 -18.36
C PRO A 73 -6.68 -16.08 -17.41
N GLY A 74 -6.70 -14.78 -17.06
CA GLY A 74 -7.61 -14.19 -16.08
C GLY A 74 -8.71 -13.33 -16.70
N ALA A 75 -8.87 -13.34 -18.02
CA ALA A 75 -9.96 -12.69 -18.72
C ALA A 75 -10.56 -13.66 -19.73
N SER A 76 -11.85 -13.93 -19.62
CA SER A 76 -12.51 -14.94 -20.45
C SER A 76 -14.00 -14.62 -20.66
N ILE A 77 -14.56 -15.16 -21.72
CA ILE A 77 -16.00 -15.24 -21.91
C ILE A 77 -16.50 -16.48 -21.16
N ASN A 78 -17.40 -16.28 -20.23
CA ASN A 78 -17.93 -17.32 -19.35
C ASN A 78 -19.41 -17.55 -19.62
N THR A 79 -19.88 -18.77 -19.37
CA THR A 79 -21.31 -19.07 -19.37
C THR A 79 -21.95 -18.50 -18.11
N THR A 80 -23.15 -17.96 -18.27
CA THR A 80 -24.05 -17.53 -17.20
C THR A 80 -25.36 -18.33 -17.32
N GLN A 81 -26.36 -18.00 -16.51
CA GLN A 81 -27.69 -18.63 -16.65
C GLN A 81 -28.24 -18.31 -18.04
N THR A 82 -28.83 -19.30 -18.69
CA THR A 82 -29.33 -19.18 -20.08
C THR A 82 -30.42 -18.13 -20.26
N TRP A 83 -31.12 -17.76 -19.20
CA TRP A 83 -32.11 -16.69 -19.16
C TRP A 83 -31.52 -15.29 -18.94
N ALA A 84 -30.24 -15.21 -18.52
CA ALA A 84 -29.60 -13.92 -18.35
C ALA A 84 -29.28 -13.31 -19.73
N PRO A 85 -29.59 -12.02 -19.98
CA PRO A 85 -29.22 -11.37 -21.22
C PRO A 85 -27.70 -11.38 -21.40
N GLY A 86 -27.25 -11.44 -22.63
CA GLY A 86 -25.83 -11.35 -22.95
C GLY A 86 -25.25 -9.99 -22.56
N GLY A 87 -24.01 -9.99 -22.10
CA GLY A 87 -23.32 -8.76 -21.71
C GLY A 87 -22.79 -7.99 -22.94
N PRO A 88 -22.92 -6.65 -22.99
CA PRO A 88 -22.28 -5.86 -24.02
C PRO A 88 -20.76 -5.81 -23.80
N VAL A 89 -19.99 -5.95 -24.86
CA VAL A 89 -18.54 -5.72 -24.90
C VAL A 89 -18.29 -4.40 -25.61
N LYS A 90 -18.68 -3.30 -24.95
CA LYS A 90 -18.79 -1.96 -25.55
C LYS A 90 -17.50 -1.50 -26.21
N GLU A 91 -16.37 -1.68 -25.54
CA GLU A 91 -15.06 -1.22 -26.05
C GLU A 91 -14.59 -2.04 -27.26
N ALA A 92 -15.03 -3.30 -27.40
CA ALA A 92 -14.71 -4.16 -28.54
C ALA A 92 -15.76 -4.09 -29.67
N GLY A 93 -16.91 -3.45 -29.41
CA GLY A 93 -17.92 -3.15 -30.40
C GLY A 93 -18.86 -4.30 -30.77
N TYR A 94 -19.08 -5.27 -29.84
CA TYR A 94 -20.04 -6.37 -30.08
C TYR A 94 -20.80 -6.72 -28.78
N ASP A 95 -21.87 -7.49 -28.95
CA ASP A 95 -22.68 -8.04 -27.86
C ASP A 95 -22.50 -9.56 -27.77
N LEU A 96 -22.49 -10.10 -26.57
CA LEU A 96 -22.53 -11.54 -26.34
C LEU A 96 -23.97 -12.05 -26.37
N PRO A 97 -24.22 -13.30 -26.84
CA PRO A 97 -25.55 -13.89 -26.79
C PRO A 97 -25.98 -14.16 -25.34
N ALA A 98 -27.31 -14.36 -25.14
CA ALA A 98 -27.85 -14.74 -23.84
C ALA A 98 -27.14 -15.96 -23.26
N GLY A 99 -26.89 -15.96 -21.96
CA GLY A 99 -26.14 -17.00 -21.27
C GLY A 99 -24.63 -16.87 -21.33
N TYR A 100 -24.08 -15.75 -21.86
CA TYR A 100 -22.63 -15.48 -21.89
C TYR A 100 -22.32 -14.08 -21.36
N SER A 101 -21.20 -13.97 -20.62
CA SER A 101 -20.68 -12.70 -20.14
C SER A 101 -19.16 -12.72 -20.13
N MET A 102 -18.55 -11.58 -20.41
CA MET A 102 -17.12 -11.39 -20.26
C MET A 102 -16.80 -11.08 -18.79
N LEU A 103 -15.92 -11.85 -18.19
CA LEU A 103 -15.46 -11.69 -16.82
C LEU A 103 -13.93 -11.64 -16.75
N GLN A 104 -13.43 -10.94 -15.75
CA GLN A 104 -12.00 -10.85 -15.46
C GLN A 104 -11.74 -10.99 -13.97
N GLY A 105 -10.60 -11.59 -13.62
CA GLY A 105 -10.19 -11.79 -12.24
C GLY A 105 -9.25 -12.98 -12.11
N THR A 106 -8.55 -13.05 -11.00
CA THR A 106 -7.88 -14.29 -10.59
C THR A 106 -8.90 -15.42 -10.38
N SER A 107 -10.17 -15.06 -10.13
CA SER A 107 -11.32 -15.98 -10.12
C SER A 107 -11.58 -16.66 -11.48
N MET A 108 -11.12 -16.10 -12.60
CA MET A 108 -11.15 -16.71 -13.94
C MET A 108 -9.87 -17.48 -14.23
N ALA A 109 -8.73 -17.05 -13.70
CA ALA A 109 -7.45 -17.72 -13.86
C ALA A 109 -7.40 -19.05 -13.09
N SER A 110 -7.88 -19.09 -11.86
CA SER A 110 -7.86 -20.27 -11.00
C SER A 110 -8.62 -21.47 -11.60
N PRO A 111 -9.87 -21.35 -12.11
CA PRO A 111 -10.55 -22.46 -12.75
C PRO A 111 -9.89 -22.92 -14.07
N GLN A 112 -9.18 -22.06 -14.80
CA GLN A 112 -8.35 -22.45 -15.93
C GLN A 112 -7.22 -23.39 -15.48
N ALA A 113 -6.54 -23.04 -14.40
CA ALA A 113 -5.50 -23.88 -13.81
C ALA A 113 -6.07 -25.18 -13.22
N ALA A 114 -7.26 -25.14 -12.60
CA ALA A 114 -7.95 -26.34 -12.11
C ALA A 114 -8.37 -27.29 -13.24
N GLY A 115 -8.89 -26.74 -14.35
CA GLY A 115 -9.20 -27.51 -15.55
C GLY A 115 -7.96 -28.14 -16.17
N ALA A 116 -6.84 -27.42 -16.22
CA ALA A 116 -5.56 -27.94 -16.65
C ALA A 116 -5.07 -29.10 -15.76
N ALA A 117 -5.17 -28.96 -14.45
CA ALA A 117 -4.85 -30.03 -13.50
C ALA A 117 -5.73 -31.27 -13.71
N ALA A 118 -7.05 -31.07 -13.91
CA ALA A 118 -7.98 -32.16 -14.18
C ALA A 118 -7.65 -32.91 -15.48
N LEU A 119 -7.26 -32.20 -16.54
CA LEU A 119 -6.81 -32.81 -17.79
C LEU A 119 -5.55 -33.65 -17.61
N LEU A 120 -4.56 -33.17 -16.85
CA LEU A 120 -3.33 -33.89 -16.54
C LEU A 120 -3.61 -35.14 -15.71
N LEU A 121 -4.47 -35.05 -14.69
CA LEU A 121 -4.91 -36.19 -13.87
C LEU A 121 -5.65 -37.25 -14.71
N SER A 122 -6.55 -36.81 -15.60
CA SER A 122 -7.28 -37.68 -16.51
C SER A 122 -6.32 -38.42 -17.46
N ALA A 123 -5.36 -37.71 -18.05
CA ALA A 123 -4.36 -38.28 -18.93
C ALA A 123 -3.45 -39.28 -18.19
N ALA A 124 -3.03 -38.97 -16.98
CA ALA A 124 -2.24 -39.86 -16.12
C ALA A 124 -3.03 -41.14 -15.81
N LYS A 125 -4.29 -41.02 -15.39
CA LYS A 125 -5.17 -42.15 -15.11
C LYS A 125 -5.36 -43.05 -16.33
N GLN A 126 -5.55 -42.51 -17.53
CA GLN A 126 -5.68 -43.25 -18.78
C GLN A 126 -4.41 -44.02 -19.15
N LYS A 127 -3.25 -43.55 -18.71
CA LYS A 127 -1.95 -44.17 -18.92
C LYS A 127 -1.49 -45.06 -17.76
N GLY A 128 -2.32 -45.23 -16.72
CA GLY A 128 -1.94 -45.99 -15.52
C GLY A 128 -0.82 -45.35 -14.70
N ILE A 129 -0.65 -44.04 -14.82
CA ILE A 129 0.36 -43.28 -14.08
C ILE A 129 -0.29 -42.74 -12.79
N GLU A 130 0.29 -43.10 -11.64
CA GLU A 130 -0.05 -42.45 -10.37
C GLU A 130 0.52 -41.02 -10.35
N LEU A 131 -0.30 -40.04 -10.06
CA LEU A 131 0.08 -38.62 -10.04
C LEU A 131 -0.32 -37.98 -8.72
N PRO A 132 0.53 -38.02 -7.69
CA PRO A 132 0.33 -37.38 -6.42
C PRO A 132 0.20 -35.83 -6.55
N PRO A 133 -0.44 -35.15 -5.60
CA PRO A 133 -0.56 -33.68 -5.62
C PRO A 133 0.78 -32.95 -5.71
N ALA A 134 1.82 -33.44 -5.05
CA ALA A 134 3.15 -32.84 -5.10
C ALA A 134 3.75 -32.90 -6.52
N ASP A 135 3.67 -34.09 -7.19
CA ASP A 135 4.20 -34.29 -8.53
C ASP A 135 3.43 -33.45 -9.58
N LEU A 136 2.12 -33.29 -9.39
CA LEU A 136 1.29 -32.38 -10.21
C LEU A 136 1.75 -30.91 -10.06
N ARG A 137 1.97 -30.44 -8.82
CA ARG A 137 2.50 -29.09 -8.58
C ARG A 137 3.87 -28.92 -9.23
N THR A 138 4.79 -29.85 -8.99
CA THR A 138 6.13 -29.83 -9.57
C THR A 138 6.08 -29.78 -11.10
N ALA A 139 5.21 -30.59 -11.74
CA ALA A 139 5.07 -30.58 -13.18
C ALA A 139 4.57 -29.23 -13.70
N LEU A 140 3.59 -28.63 -13.06
CA LEU A 140 3.04 -27.33 -13.44
C LEU A 140 4.07 -26.20 -13.27
N THR A 141 4.75 -26.13 -12.11
CA THR A 141 5.69 -25.05 -11.79
C THR A 141 7.01 -25.14 -12.56
N SER A 142 7.54 -26.36 -12.72
CA SER A 142 8.79 -26.59 -13.46
C SER A 142 8.67 -26.29 -14.96
N THR A 143 7.46 -26.41 -15.52
CA THR A 143 7.23 -26.30 -16.96
C THR A 143 6.50 -25.02 -17.38
N ALA A 144 6.12 -24.18 -16.42
CA ALA A 144 5.48 -22.90 -16.66
C ALA A 144 6.35 -21.98 -17.55
N GLY A 145 5.70 -21.32 -18.51
CA GLY A 145 6.36 -20.41 -19.43
C GLY A 145 6.57 -19.05 -18.81
N HIS A 146 7.80 -18.55 -18.83
CA HIS A 146 8.09 -17.20 -18.36
C HIS A 146 7.40 -16.16 -19.26
N ILE A 147 6.73 -15.18 -18.65
CA ILE A 147 6.23 -13.98 -19.31
C ILE A 147 7.35 -12.94 -19.27
N GLU A 148 7.82 -12.54 -20.43
CA GLU A 148 8.93 -11.60 -20.59
C GLU A 148 8.63 -10.25 -19.91
N ASP A 149 9.62 -9.62 -19.29
CA ASP A 149 9.52 -8.35 -18.58
C ASP A 149 8.52 -8.34 -17.39
N VAL A 150 8.10 -9.50 -16.91
CA VAL A 150 7.28 -9.62 -15.70
C VAL A 150 8.11 -10.23 -14.57
N PRO A 151 8.28 -9.56 -13.42
CA PRO A 151 9.07 -10.08 -12.29
C PRO A 151 8.48 -11.34 -11.68
N ALA A 152 9.32 -12.12 -10.99
CA ALA A 152 8.93 -13.40 -10.39
C ALA A 152 7.78 -13.25 -9.38
N HIS A 153 7.80 -12.25 -8.50
CA HIS A 153 6.74 -12.00 -7.51
C HIS A 153 5.38 -11.66 -8.13
N VAL A 154 5.34 -11.27 -9.41
CA VAL A 154 4.10 -10.93 -10.12
C VAL A 154 3.49 -12.15 -10.82
N GLN A 155 4.33 -12.96 -11.50
CA GLN A 155 3.87 -14.08 -12.31
C GLN A 155 4.07 -15.47 -11.68
N GLY A 156 4.80 -15.56 -10.57
CA GLY A 156 5.23 -16.84 -10.00
C GLY A 156 6.18 -17.60 -10.93
N SER A 157 5.98 -18.90 -11.07
CA SER A 157 6.73 -19.73 -12.02
C SER A 157 6.44 -19.38 -13.50
N GLY A 158 5.37 -18.60 -13.77
CA GLY A 158 4.97 -18.16 -15.10
C GLY A 158 3.65 -18.74 -15.59
N LEU A 159 3.35 -18.54 -16.87
CA LEU A 159 2.12 -18.98 -17.50
C LEU A 159 2.08 -20.50 -17.62
N ILE A 160 0.98 -21.10 -17.17
CA ILE A 160 0.73 -22.54 -17.22
C ILE A 160 0.92 -23.12 -18.62
N ASN A 161 1.61 -24.28 -18.72
CA ASN A 161 1.86 -24.99 -19.98
C ASN A 161 1.53 -26.49 -19.85
N ILE A 162 0.31 -26.84 -20.19
CA ILE A 162 -0.23 -28.21 -20.03
C ILE A 162 0.57 -29.22 -20.87
N VAL A 163 0.98 -28.85 -22.08
CA VAL A 163 1.70 -29.75 -22.99
C VAL A 163 3.08 -30.12 -22.42
N LYS A 164 3.81 -29.14 -21.88
CA LYS A 164 5.12 -29.39 -21.25
C LYS A 164 4.95 -30.14 -19.94
N ALA A 165 3.94 -29.81 -19.14
CA ALA A 165 3.64 -30.53 -17.89
C ALA A 165 3.32 -32.00 -18.17
N TRP A 166 2.50 -32.29 -19.17
CA TRP A 166 2.23 -33.68 -19.59
C TRP A 166 3.48 -34.41 -20.03
N LYS A 167 4.34 -33.78 -20.85
CA LYS A 167 5.61 -34.39 -21.29
C LYS A 167 6.52 -34.75 -20.11
N GLN A 168 6.50 -33.98 -19.05
CA GLN A 168 7.25 -34.26 -17.82
C GLN A 168 6.63 -35.44 -17.07
N ILE A 169 5.32 -35.43 -16.80
CA ILE A 169 4.59 -36.50 -16.10
C ILE A 169 4.75 -37.84 -16.82
N ALA A 170 4.60 -37.84 -18.16
CA ALA A 170 4.69 -39.05 -18.97
C ALA A 170 6.07 -39.76 -18.94
N LYS A 171 7.13 -39.08 -18.51
CA LYS A 171 8.46 -39.68 -18.34
C LYS A 171 8.56 -40.56 -17.10
N GLN A 172 7.64 -40.44 -16.15
CA GLN A 172 7.61 -41.23 -14.91
C GLN A 172 8.96 -41.20 -14.16
N GLY A 173 9.55 -40.02 -14.02
CA GLY A 173 10.78 -39.82 -13.25
C GLY A 173 10.55 -40.00 -11.75
N LYS A 174 11.62 -39.97 -10.96
CA LYS A 174 11.52 -40.03 -9.50
C LYS A 174 10.82 -38.75 -8.97
N PRO A 175 10.03 -38.86 -7.88
CA PRO A 175 9.45 -37.70 -7.23
C PRO A 175 10.50 -36.65 -6.84
N ALA A 176 10.14 -35.39 -6.90
CA ALA A 176 10.96 -34.31 -6.40
C ALA A 176 11.15 -34.39 -4.87
N HIS A 177 12.30 -33.93 -4.39
CA HIS A 177 12.57 -33.84 -2.95
C HIS A 177 11.80 -32.66 -2.33
N GLU A 178 11.40 -32.81 -1.07
CA GLU A 178 10.80 -31.73 -0.26
C GLU A 178 11.87 -31.08 0.61
N PHE A 179 11.62 -29.79 0.91
CA PHE A 179 12.53 -28.95 1.68
C PHE A 179 11.77 -28.10 2.68
N SER A 180 12.42 -27.82 3.81
CA SER A 180 12.14 -26.65 4.62
C SER A 180 13.17 -25.56 4.34
N VAL A 181 12.70 -24.30 4.38
CA VAL A 181 13.53 -23.11 4.12
C VAL A 181 13.41 -22.16 5.29
N LYS A 182 14.55 -21.59 5.71
CA LYS A 182 14.62 -20.46 6.63
C LYS A 182 15.46 -19.36 5.99
N ALA A 183 14.79 -18.32 5.50
CA ALA A 183 15.39 -17.19 4.81
C ALA A 183 15.11 -15.88 5.55
N PRO A 184 15.98 -14.87 5.47
CA PRO A 184 15.75 -13.57 6.10
C PRO A 184 14.53 -12.85 5.51
N VAL A 185 13.74 -12.25 6.39
CA VAL A 185 12.63 -11.34 6.07
C VAL A 185 12.84 -10.06 6.86
N ASP A 186 12.73 -8.91 6.18
CA ASP A 186 12.90 -7.58 6.76
C ASP A 186 11.79 -6.69 6.17
N THR A 187 10.67 -6.59 6.88
CA THR A 187 9.48 -5.83 6.50
C THR A 187 8.93 -5.07 7.70
N ALA A 188 8.04 -4.12 7.47
CA ALA A 188 7.43 -3.33 8.54
C ALA A 188 6.60 -4.16 9.55
N ILE A 189 6.23 -5.39 9.20
CA ILE A 189 5.43 -6.29 10.06
C ILE A 189 6.06 -7.67 10.28
N ASP A 190 7.36 -7.81 10.03
CA ASP A 190 8.08 -9.09 10.22
C ASP A 190 8.05 -9.59 11.68
N PHE A 191 7.86 -8.68 12.64
CA PHE A 191 7.68 -9.00 14.07
C PHE A 191 6.47 -9.90 14.33
N ALA A 192 5.46 -9.89 13.46
CA ALA A 192 4.25 -10.69 13.57
C ALA A 192 4.37 -12.09 12.92
N LEU A 193 5.50 -12.37 12.27
CA LEU A 193 5.76 -13.69 11.68
C LEU A 193 5.91 -14.76 12.77
N LYS A 194 5.60 -16.01 12.41
CA LYS A 194 5.79 -17.16 13.30
C LYS A 194 7.23 -17.26 13.84
N ASP A 195 8.21 -16.90 13.03
CA ASP A 195 9.63 -16.77 13.37
C ASP A 195 10.07 -15.36 12.96
N PRO A 196 9.99 -14.36 13.87
CA PRO A 196 10.26 -12.96 13.54
C PRO A 196 11.59 -12.77 12.82
N GLY A 197 11.56 -12.02 11.70
CA GLY A 197 12.72 -11.78 10.84
C GLY A 197 13.10 -12.95 9.92
N PHE A 198 12.33 -14.05 9.89
CA PHE A 198 12.60 -15.21 9.03
C PHE A 198 11.33 -15.79 8.42
N GLY A 199 11.47 -16.38 7.23
CA GLY A 199 10.37 -17.04 6.55
C GLY A 199 10.82 -18.07 5.52
N THR A 200 9.92 -18.41 4.59
CA THR A 200 10.12 -19.46 3.60
C THR A 200 10.71 -18.97 2.28
N GLY A 201 10.93 -17.65 2.16
CA GLY A 201 11.64 -17.02 1.06
C GLY A 201 12.38 -15.78 1.52
N LEU A 202 13.33 -15.30 0.72
CA LEU A 202 14.05 -14.06 1.01
C LEU A 202 13.17 -12.86 0.67
N TYR A 203 12.89 -12.01 1.66
CA TYR A 203 12.19 -10.76 1.43
C TYR A 203 12.80 -9.62 2.25
N ASP A 204 13.48 -8.69 1.56
CA ASP A 204 14.09 -7.51 2.17
C ASP A 204 13.43 -6.25 1.56
N ARG A 205 12.53 -5.63 2.32
CA ARG A 205 11.83 -4.38 1.94
C ARG A 205 12.36 -3.19 2.73
N GLU A 206 12.62 -3.36 4.03
CA GLU A 206 12.99 -2.28 4.95
C GLU A 206 14.50 -2.22 5.26
N GLY A 207 15.28 -3.18 4.79
CA GLY A 207 16.72 -3.32 5.13
C GLY A 207 17.65 -2.28 4.51
N GLY A 208 17.14 -1.26 3.82
CA GLY A 208 17.87 -0.07 3.39
C GLY A 208 18.95 -0.31 2.34
N LEU A 209 18.87 -1.39 1.55
CA LEU A 209 19.82 -1.66 0.46
C LEU A 209 19.72 -0.55 -0.60
N LYS A 210 20.87 0.00 -1.03
CA LYS A 210 20.94 1.11 -2.01
C LYS A 210 21.44 0.63 -3.36
N VAL A 211 21.12 1.38 -4.41
CA VAL A 211 21.62 1.12 -5.76
C VAL A 211 23.15 1.00 -5.76
N GLY A 212 23.64 -0.08 -6.36
CA GLY A 212 25.08 -0.39 -6.45
C GLY A 212 25.69 -1.00 -5.19
N GLN A 213 25.04 -0.94 -4.05
CA GLN A 213 25.47 -1.67 -2.85
C GLN A 213 25.16 -3.15 -2.97
N SER A 214 25.89 -3.98 -2.24
CA SER A 214 25.62 -5.41 -2.15
C SER A 214 25.40 -5.84 -0.70
N LYS A 215 24.43 -6.74 -0.50
CA LYS A 215 24.13 -7.40 0.77
C LYS A 215 24.14 -8.90 0.56
N VAL A 216 24.70 -9.65 1.50
CA VAL A 216 24.73 -11.11 1.46
C VAL A 216 23.75 -11.64 2.49
N TYR A 217 22.89 -12.56 2.06
CA TYR A 217 21.88 -13.19 2.87
C TYR A 217 22.20 -14.67 3.04
N ASP A 218 22.00 -15.19 4.24
CA ASP A 218 22.11 -16.60 4.55
C ASP A 218 20.74 -17.27 4.42
N VAL A 219 20.52 -18.07 3.39
CA VAL A 219 19.31 -18.85 3.19
C VAL A 219 19.61 -20.30 3.60
N VAL A 220 18.95 -20.79 4.64
CA VAL A 220 19.13 -22.14 5.15
C VAL A 220 18.09 -23.05 4.51
N VAL A 221 18.55 -24.14 3.89
CA VAL A 221 17.71 -25.16 3.27
C VAL A 221 17.95 -26.51 3.94
N THR A 222 16.87 -27.26 4.20
CA THR A 222 16.94 -28.60 4.76
C THR A 222 16.12 -29.53 3.89
N ARG A 223 16.74 -30.52 3.28
CA ARG A 223 16.05 -31.57 2.51
C ARG A 223 15.38 -32.54 3.48
N THR A 224 14.06 -32.73 3.36
CA THR A 224 13.24 -33.50 4.31
C THR A 224 12.77 -34.84 3.76
N THR A 225 12.97 -35.11 2.46
CA THR A 225 12.60 -36.37 1.83
C THR A 225 13.70 -36.91 0.93
N GLY A 226 13.54 -38.17 0.49
CA GLY A 226 14.47 -38.86 -0.40
C GLY A 226 15.49 -39.74 0.36
N PRO A 227 16.57 -40.17 -0.29
CA PRO A 227 17.50 -41.17 0.28
C PRO A 227 18.32 -40.59 1.44
N ASP A 228 18.56 -41.41 2.46
CA ASP A 228 19.44 -41.10 3.60
C ASP A 228 20.92 -41.13 3.17
N ARG A 229 21.31 -40.13 2.41
CA ARG A 229 22.68 -39.84 1.93
C ARG A 229 22.74 -38.44 1.38
N ASP A 230 23.92 -37.98 1.08
CA ASP A 230 24.16 -36.76 0.35
C ASP A 230 23.54 -36.79 -1.05
N VAL A 231 22.75 -35.80 -1.39
CA VAL A 231 22.19 -35.61 -2.73
C VAL A 231 22.67 -34.28 -3.29
N GLN A 232 23.29 -34.34 -4.47
CA GLN A 232 23.79 -33.18 -5.17
C GLN A 232 22.64 -32.47 -5.88
N HIS A 233 22.45 -31.19 -5.53
CA HIS A 233 21.49 -30.28 -6.19
C HIS A 233 22.23 -29.21 -6.96
N LYS A 234 21.75 -28.94 -8.16
CA LYS A 234 22.19 -27.81 -8.96
C LYS A 234 21.36 -26.58 -8.56
N LEU A 235 22.04 -25.47 -8.28
CA LEU A 235 21.42 -24.19 -8.02
C LEU A 235 21.38 -23.36 -9.31
N THR A 236 20.20 -22.87 -9.66
CA THR A 236 20.00 -22.00 -10.85
C THR A 236 19.03 -20.87 -10.55
N TRP A 237 19.17 -19.79 -11.29
CA TRP A 237 18.23 -18.68 -11.23
C TRP A 237 17.23 -18.74 -12.37
N LYS A 238 15.96 -18.43 -12.07
CA LYS A 238 14.91 -18.17 -13.05
C LYS A 238 14.37 -16.74 -12.82
N ASN A 239 14.11 -16.01 -13.89
CA ASN A 239 13.59 -14.63 -13.86
C ASN A 239 14.50 -13.64 -13.10
N ASN A 240 15.80 -13.80 -13.14
CA ASN A 240 16.78 -12.94 -12.49
C ASN A 240 17.23 -11.84 -13.49
N ASP A 241 17.01 -10.59 -13.14
CA ASP A 241 17.43 -9.42 -13.89
C ASP A 241 18.94 -9.08 -13.70
N GLY A 242 19.67 -9.96 -13.05
CA GLY A 242 21.09 -9.80 -12.71
C GLY A 242 21.33 -9.15 -11.34
N THR A 243 20.28 -9.03 -10.54
CA THR A 243 20.39 -8.52 -9.15
C THR A 243 20.96 -9.59 -8.21
N PHE A 244 20.60 -10.85 -8.41
CA PHE A 244 20.99 -11.94 -7.49
C PHE A 244 22.11 -12.80 -8.03
N GLU A 245 23.06 -13.12 -7.16
CA GLU A 245 24.19 -14.02 -7.42
C GLU A 245 24.30 -15.04 -6.29
N LEU A 246 24.79 -16.23 -6.62
CA LEU A 246 25.21 -17.21 -5.62
C LEU A 246 26.65 -16.94 -5.21
N SER A 247 26.88 -16.71 -3.92
CA SER A 247 28.21 -16.74 -3.30
C SER A 247 28.58 -18.16 -2.82
N SER A 248 27.64 -19.11 -2.93
CA SER A 248 27.83 -20.55 -2.72
C SER A 248 28.16 -21.25 -4.05
N PRO A 249 28.76 -22.45 -4.04
CA PRO A 249 28.96 -23.24 -5.26
C PRO A 249 27.65 -23.52 -6.00
N GLN A 250 27.69 -23.60 -7.32
CA GLN A 250 26.51 -23.92 -8.15
C GLN A 250 25.94 -25.30 -7.88
N TYR A 251 26.75 -26.22 -7.39
CA TYR A 251 26.35 -27.56 -6.95
C TYR A 251 26.56 -27.68 -5.45
N VAL A 252 25.52 -28.08 -4.74
CA VAL A 252 25.53 -28.20 -3.28
C VAL A 252 25.10 -29.62 -2.89
N SER A 253 25.81 -30.22 -1.93
CA SER A 253 25.43 -31.47 -1.30
C SER A 253 24.43 -31.20 -0.18
N LEU A 254 23.25 -31.82 -0.26
CA LEU A 254 22.18 -31.68 0.72
C LEU A 254 21.87 -33.00 1.38
N PRO A 255 22.45 -33.30 2.57
CA PRO A 255 22.12 -34.47 3.36
C PRO A 255 20.64 -34.45 3.80
N LEU A 256 20.06 -35.59 4.11
CA LEU A 256 18.72 -35.65 4.69
C LEU A 256 18.72 -35.01 6.08
N ASP A 257 17.66 -34.26 6.39
CA ASP A 257 17.38 -33.58 7.67
C ASP A 257 18.54 -32.73 8.24
N THR A 258 19.49 -32.34 7.38
CA THR A 258 20.64 -31.53 7.78
C THR A 258 20.53 -30.14 7.16
N PRO A 259 20.47 -29.07 7.99
CA PRO A 259 20.45 -27.69 7.49
C PRO A 259 21.73 -27.32 6.75
N VAL A 260 21.60 -26.79 5.54
CA VAL A 260 22.71 -26.30 4.73
C VAL A 260 22.48 -24.84 4.39
N LYS A 261 23.50 -24.02 4.63
CA LYS A 261 23.47 -22.58 4.40
C LYS A 261 23.90 -22.24 2.96
N LEU A 262 23.01 -21.59 2.22
CA LEU A 262 23.26 -20.99 0.93
C LEU A 262 23.50 -19.49 1.08
N LYS A 263 24.54 -18.96 0.47
CA LYS A 263 24.84 -17.51 0.47
C LYS A 263 24.33 -16.87 -0.81
N VAL A 264 23.28 -16.06 -0.68
CA VAL A 264 22.68 -15.28 -1.76
C VAL A 264 23.18 -13.83 -1.64
N ARG A 265 23.81 -13.31 -2.67
CA ARG A 265 24.19 -11.89 -2.77
C ARG A 265 23.17 -11.17 -3.62
N ALA A 266 22.65 -10.04 -3.12
CA ALA A 266 21.88 -9.11 -3.92
C ALA A 266 22.71 -7.84 -4.18
N LYS A 267 22.68 -7.36 -5.44
CA LYS A 267 23.29 -6.09 -5.87
C LYS A 267 22.46 -5.53 -7.02
N ALA A 268 21.50 -4.66 -6.69
CA ALA A 268 20.66 -4.04 -7.70
C ALA A 268 21.36 -2.88 -8.41
N LYS A 269 21.13 -2.76 -9.70
CA LYS A 269 21.65 -1.65 -10.54
C LYS A 269 20.69 -0.47 -10.59
N THR A 270 19.42 -0.69 -10.26
CA THR A 270 18.34 0.31 -10.31
C THR A 270 17.56 0.29 -9.01
N ALA A 271 16.86 1.39 -8.71
CA ALA A 271 15.85 1.40 -7.67
C ALA A 271 14.59 0.64 -8.13
N GLY A 272 13.79 0.18 -7.18
CA GLY A 272 12.58 -0.59 -7.43
C GLY A 272 12.61 -1.95 -6.75
N VAL A 273 11.67 -2.80 -7.14
CA VAL A 273 11.60 -4.19 -6.69
C VAL A 273 12.36 -5.11 -7.65
N HIS A 274 13.20 -5.95 -7.09
CA HIS A 274 13.92 -7.00 -7.81
C HIS A 274 13.53 -8.36 -7.24
N SER A 275 13.11 -9.27 -8.11
CA SER A 275 12.62 -10.58 -7.69
C SER A 275 13.05 -11.67 -8.66
N ALA A 276 13.54 -12.77 -8.11
CA ALA A 276 13.97 -13.94 -8.85
C ALA A 276 13.60 -15.23 -8.12
N ILE A 277 13.72 -16.36 -8.79
CA ILE A 277 13.48 -17.67 -8.23
C ILE A 277 14.81 -18.42 -8.18
N LEU A 278 15.26 -18.76 -6.97
CA LEU A 278 16.35 -19.71 -6.78
C LEU A 278 15.80 -21.14 -6.87
N GLN A 279 16.29 -21.90 -7.81
CA GLN A 279 15.88 -23.28 -8.06
C GLN A 279 16.94 -24.26 -7.53
N LEU A 280 16.48 -25.28 -6.80
CA LEU A 280 17.25 -26.43 -6.35
C LEU A 280 16.78 -27.65 -7.16
N ASP A 281 17.69 -28.33 -7.85
CA ASP A 281 17.35 -29.40 -8.81
C ASP A 281 18.33 -30.58 -8.73
N ASP A 282 17.84 -31.74 -8.35
CA ASP A 282 18.52 -33.02 -8.56
C ASP A 282 18.15 -33.59 -9.95
N LYS A 283 19.09 -33.65 -10.87
CA LYS A 283 18.86 -34.18 -12.23
C LYS A 283 18.23 -35.55 -12.30
N LYS A 284 18.17 -36.30 -11.18
CA LYS A 284 17.59 -37.63 -11.08
C LYS A 284 16.12 -37.65 -10.75
N THR A 285 15.56 -36.51 -10.31
CA THR A 285 14.14 -36.35 -10.04
C THR A 285 13.38 -35.80 -11.25
N SER A 286 12.08 -35.75 -11.17
CA SER A 286 11.20 -35.24 -12.23
C SER A 286 10.86 -33.76 -11.99
N GLY A 287 11.56 -32.87 -12.69
CA GLY A 287 11.37 -31.42 -12.57
C GLY A 287 12.27 -30.79 -11.51
N VAL A 288 12.01 -29.52 -11.22
CA VAL A 288 12.75 -28.78 -10.20
C VAL A 288 12.27 -29.18 -8.82
N ASP A 289 13.16 -29.64 -7.96
CA ASP A 289 12.81 -30.15 -6.63
C ASP A 289 12.22 -29.05 -5.76
N HIS A 290 12.86 -27.87 -5.71
CA HIS A 290 12.39 -26.77 -4.89
C HIS A 290 12.65 -25.41 -5.53
N GLN A 291 11.78 -24.43 -5.24
CA GLN A 291 11.85 -23.07 -5.75
C GLN A 291 11.70 -22.10 -4.58
N ILE A 292 12.65 -21.19 -4.43
CA ILE A 292 12.66 -20.18 -3.37
C ILE A 292 12.49 -18.81 -4.01
N MET A 293 11.45 -18.08 -3.64
CA MET A 293 11.28 -16.67 -4.01
C MET A 293 12.36 -15.85 -3.31
N THR A 294 13.02 -14.98 -4.07
CA THR A 294 13.98 -14.01 -3.52
C THR A 294 13.57 -12.62 -4.00
N THR A 295 13.30 -11.72 -3.09
CA THR A 295 12.82 -10.37 -3.40
C THR A 295 13.55 -9.35 -2.54
N VAL A 296 14.06 -8.30 -3.17
CA VAL A 296 14.61 -7.13 -2.46
C VAL A 296 14.00 -5.86 -3.03
N VAL A 297 13.76 -4.88 -2.18
CA VAL A 297 13.25 -3.56 -2.56
C VAL A 297 14.35 -2.52 -2.35
N ILE A 298 14.62 -1.72 -3.38
CA ILE A 298 15.58 -0.62 -3.34
C ILE A 298 14.77 0.69 -3.38
N ALA A 299 14.54 1.26 -2.21
CA ALA A 299 13.79 2.50 -2.07
C ALA A 299 14.64 3.74 -2.30
N GLN A 300 14.00 4.85 -2.68
CA GLN A 300 14.58 6.18 -2.71
C GLN A 300 14.40 6.84 -1.34
N GLU A 301 15.47 7.40 -0.80
CA GLU A 301 15.45 8.04 0.51
C GLU A 301 14.84 9.45 0.44
N LEU A 302 13.78 9.72 1.21
CA LEU A 302 13.23 11.05 1.39
C LEU A 302 13.93 11.79 2.55
N GLN A 303 15.21 12.10 2.38
CA GLN A 303 16.07 12.73 3.40
C GLN A 303 16.74 14.00 2.90
N GLN A 304 17.48 14.66 3.80
CA GLN A 304 18.26 15.84 3.43
C GLN A 304 19.19 15.58 2.24
N PRO A 305 19.41 16.62 1.40
CA PRO A 305 18.91 18.00 1.55
C PRO A 305 17.53 18.26 0.92
N GLY A 306 17.02 17.35 0.07
CA GLY A 306 15.84 17.64 -0.75
C GLY A 306 14.52 17.19 -0.18
N TYR A 307 14.48 16.14 0.63
CA TYR A 307 13.25 15.51 1.16
C TYR A 307 12.20 15.20 0.10
N ALA A 308 12.63 14.96 -1.13
CA ALA A 308 11.75 14.72 -2.26
C ALA A 308 12.39 13.77 -3.26
N TYR A 309 11.52 13.01 -3.94
CA TYR A 309 11.87 12.17 -5.09
C TYR A 309 11.06 12.61 -6.30
N LYS A 310 11.73 12.77 -7.44
CA LYS A 310 11.09 13.14 -8.71
C LYS A 310 11.46 12.14 -9.79
N ALA A 311 10.44 11.68 -10.51
CA ALA A 311 10.62 10.81 -11.66
C ALA A 311 9.86 11.35 -12.88
N SER A 312 10.35 11.00 -14.06
CA SER A 312 9.63 11.16 -15.32
C SER A 312 9.56 9.80 -15.98
N GLY A 313 8.39 9.40 -16.42
CA GLY A 313 8.16 8.10 -17.02
C GLY A 313 7.05 8.12 -18.05
N SER A 314 6.82 6.96 -18.63
CA SER A 314 5.65 6.68 -19.46
C SER A 314 5.15 5.28 -19.09
N VAL A 315 3.86 5.16 -18.82
CA VAL A 315 3.22 3.87 -18.58
C VAL A 315 2.35 3.52 -19.78
N GLN A 316 2.50 2.29 -20.26
CA GLN A 316 1.66 1.81 -21.36
C GLN A 316 0.22 1.58 -20.88
N ARG A 317 -0.72 1.72 -21.79
CA ARG A 317 -2.12 1.30 -21.58
C ARG A 317 -2.15 -0.10 -20.98
N ASN A 318 -2.91 -0.30 -19.91
CA ASN A 318 -2.99 -1.53 -19.12
C ASN A 318 -1.70 -1.89 -18.33
N GLY A 319 -0.72 -1.01 -18.31
CA GLY A 319 0.52 -1.23 -17.56
C GLY A 319 0.54 -0.52 -16.23
N THR A 320 1.50 -0.94 -15.41
CA THR A 320 1.85 -0.30 -14.12
C THR A 320 3.35 -0.06 -14.04
N THR A 321 3.73 0.93 -13.25
CA THR A 321 5.13 1.21 -12.88
C THR A 321 5.19 1.51 -11.41
N SER A 322 6.03 0.77 -10.68
CA SER A 322 6.17 0.88 -9.22
C SER A 322 7.35 1.79 -8.86
N TYR A 323 7.15 2.64 -7.86
CA TYR A 323 8.17 3.47 -7.23
C TYR A 323 8.17 3.22 -5.73
N PHE A 324 9.34 3.12 -5.14
CA PHE A 324 9.51 2.89 -3.71
C PHE A 324 10.25 4.07 -3.09
N VAL A 325 9.68 4.62 -2.01
CA VAL A 325 10.26 5.74 -1.27
C VAL A 325 10.28 5.42 0.22
N ASN A 326 11.41 5.68 0.86
CA ASN A 326 11.54 5.51 2.30
C ASN A 326 11.14 6.79 3.02
N VAL A 327 10.05 6.73 3.79
CA VAL A 327 9.55 7.83 4.61
C VAL A 327 10.19 7.74 5.99
N PRO A 328 10.96 8.76 6.42
CA PRO A 328 11.61 8.73 7.73
C PRO A 328 10.62 8.91 8.87
N GLN A 329 10.98 8.40 10.04
CA GLN A 329 10.22 8.62 11.26
C GLN A 329 10.04 10.13 11.56
N GLY A 330 8.85 10.52 11.99
CA GLY A 330 8.52 11.90 12.36
C GLY A 330 8.17 12.80 11.17
N ALA A 331 8.06 12.26 9.95
CA ALA A 331 7.53 12.99 8.81
C ALA A 331 6.10 13.49 9.09
N LYS A 332 5.82 14.77 8.75
CA LYS A 332 4.53 15.39 9.06
C LYS A 332 3.49 15.21 7.96
N THR A 333 3.93 15.29 6.72
CA THR A 333 3.04 15.10 5.57
C THR A 333 3.84 14.53 4.40
N LEU A 334 3.36 13.44 3.83
CA LEU A 334 3.81 12.92 2.55
C LEU A 334 2.85 13.42 1.47
N GLU A 335 3.35 14.08 0.44
CA GLU A 335 2.57 14.47 -0.73
C GLU A 335 3.04 13.68 -1.95
N VAL A 336 2.09 13.11 -2.68
CA VAL A 336 2.31 12.41 -3.95
C VAL A 336 1.52 13.12 -5.04
N ALA A 337 2.17 13.49 -6.14
CA ALA A 337 1.55 14.19 -7.24
C ALA A 337 1.99 13.67 -8.60
N LEU A 338 1.03 13.52 -9.51
CA LEU A 338 1.25 13.32 -10.95
C LEU A 338 1.03 14.63 -11.69
N SER A 339 1.87 14.90 -12.67
CA SER A 339 1.75 16.07 -13.56
C SER A 339 2.21 15.73 -14.97
N ALA A 340 2.10 16.70 -15.89
CA ALA A 340 2.49 16.55 -17.30
C ALA A 340 1.76 15.40 -18.03
N LEU A 341 0.56 15.04 -17.60
CA LEU A 341 -0.30 14.09 -18.29
C LEU A 341 -0.77 14.71 -19.61
N ARG A 342 -0.71 13.93 -20.69
CA ARG A 342 -1.28 14.36 -21.97
C ARG A 342 -2.80 14.45 -21.90
N SER A 343 -3.38 15.34 -22.71
CA SER A 343 -4.83 15.45 -22.85
C SER A 343 -5.45 14.10 -23.17
N GLY A 344 -6.51 13.74 -22.45
CA GLY A 344 -7.21 12.45 -22.56
C GLY A 344 -6.56 11.29 -21.82
N SER A 345 -5.32 11.40 -21.33
CA SER A 345 -4.68 10.33 -20.56
C SER A 345 -5.50 9.94 -19.32
N GLN A 346 -5.70 8.65 -19.14
CA GLN A 346 -6.37 8.08 -17.97
C GLN A 346 -5.33 7.37 -17.10
N THR A 347 -4.42 8.16 -16.52
CA THR A 347 -3.34 7.69 -15.65
C THR A 347 -3.58 8.14 -14.21
N ARG A 348 -3.45 7.23 -13.28
CA ARG A 348 -3.58 7.46 -11.83
C ARG A 348 -2.35 6.98 -11.08
N PHE A 349 -2.29 7.28 -9.78
CA PHE A 349 -1.41 6.56 -8.86
C PHE A 349 -2.20 5.92 -7.72
N ILE A 350 -1.62 4.89 -7.11
CA ILE A 350 -2.07 4.24 -5.89
C ILE A 350 -0.89 4.32 -4.93
N ALA A 351 -1.12 4.81 -3.70
CA ALA A 351 -0.13 4.79 -2.64
C ALA A 351 -0.43 3.63 -1.69
N LEU A 352 0.60 2.85 -1.37
CA LEU A 352 0.50 1.71 -0.46
C LEU A 352 1.41 1.94 0.76
N HIS A 353 0.89 1.59 1.93
CA HIS A 353 1.65 1.60 3.18
C HIS A 353 2.87 0.68 3.12
N PRO A 354 3.85 0.86 4.04
CA PRO A 354 4.89 -0.13 4.27
C PRO A 354 4.35 -1.56 4.51
N TYR A 355 3.13 -1.70 5.02
CA TYR A 355 2.42 -2.98 5.22
C TYR A 355 1.84 -3.62 3.94
N GLY A 356 1.98 -2.98 2.77
CA GLY A 356 1.48 -3.54 1.50
C GLY A 356 0.00 -3.26 1.19
N THR A 357 -0.72 -2.48 2.02
CA THR A 357 -2.12 -2.13 1.78
C THR A 357 -2.29 -0.72 1.19
N PRO A 358 -3.27 -0.49 0.29
CA PRO A 358 -3.59 0.84 -0.19
C PRO A 358 -4.02 1.77 0.95
N VAL A 359 -3.47 2.99 0.95
CA VAL A 359 -3.83 4.02 1.95
C VAL A 359 -5.20 4.60 1.66
N ASP A 360 -5.50 4.79 0.38
CA ASP A 360 -6.74 5.40 -0.06
C ASP A 360 -7.86 4.36 -0.22
N PRO A 361 -9.11 4.70 0.10
CA PRO A 361 -10.24 3.81 -0.11
C PRO A 361 -10.45 3.52 -1.60
N THR A 362 -11.11 2.42 -1.91
CA THR A 362 -11.38 1.96 -3.29
C THR A 362 -12.03 3.03 -4.17
N ALA A 363 -12.93 3.85 -3.63
CA ALA A 363 -13.55 4.95 -4.36
C ALA A 363 -12.52 5.97 -4.86
N THR A 364 -11.48 6.25 -4.06
CA THR A 364 -10.38 7.14 -4.44
C THR A 364 -9.40 6.46 -5.38
N THR A 365 -9.08 5.18 -5.17
CA THR A 365 -8.17 4.45 -6.04
C THR A 365 -8.75 4.19 -7.43
N ASN A 366 -10.08 4.11 -7.57
CA ASN A 366 -10.75 3.96 -8.87
C ASN A 366 -10.96 5.28 -9.63
N CYS A 367 -10.27 6.32 -9.23
CA CYS A 367 -10.34 7.65 -9.82
C CYS A 367 -9.24 7.85 -10.86
N TYR A 368 -9.65 8.20 -12.08
CA TYR A 368 -8.73 8.53 -13.16
C TYR A 368 -9.05 9.92 -13.73
N PRO A 369 -8.05 10.72 -14.10
CA PRO A 369 -8.30 11.93 -14.88
C PRO A 369 -8.92 11.57 -16.23
N ASN A 370 -9.73 12.45 -16.77
CA ASN A 370 -10.38 12.28 -18.08
C ASN A 370 -11.25 11.00 -18.21
N TYR A 371 -11.67 10.43 -17.09
CA TYR A 371 -12.62 9.33 -17.05
C TYR A 371 -13.87 9.78 -16.29
N GLU A 372 -14.97 9.91 -17.03
CA GLU A 372 -16.25 10.32 -16.45
C GLU A 372 -16.81 9.20 -15.54
N ASN A 373 -16.79 9.46 -14.26
CA ASN A 373 -17.52 8.71 -13.26
C ASN A 373 -18.26 9.71 -12.37
N PRO A 374 -19.60 9.75 -12.39
CA PRO A 374 -20.38 10.68 -11.59
C PRO A 374 -20.11 10.61 -10.07
N ALA A 375 -19.59 9.47 -9.60
CA ALA A 375 -19.18 9.30 -8.20
C ALA A 375 -17.78 9.86 -7.89
N ASN A 376 -17.06 10.39 -8.87
CA ASN A 376 -15.68 10.87 -8.70
C ASN A 376 -15.63 12.24 -8.04
N THR A 377 -15.44 12.25 -6.73
CA THR A 377 -15.03 13.43 -5.96
C THR A 377 -13.54 13.41 -5.61
N CYS A 378 -12.79 12.50 -6.20
CA CYS A 378 -11.40 12.23 -5.87
C CYS A 378 -10.41 13.15 -6.57
N ARG A 379 -9.16 13.15 -6.09
CA ARG A 379 -8.03 13.85 -6.70
C ARG A 379 -7.05 12.83 -7.26
N PRO A 380 -7.19 12.46 -8.54
CA PRO A 380 -6.34 11.43 -9.13
C PRO A 380 -4.90 11.89 -9.36
N ASP A 381 -4.68 13.21 -9.41
CA ASP A 381 -3.44 13.87 -9.75
C ASP A 381 -2.56 14.20 -8.53
N ALA A 382 -3.17 14.45 -7.35
CA ALA A 382 -2.40 14.76 -6.14
C ALA A 382 -3.15 14.36 -4.88
N ARG A 383 -2.46 13.71 -3.95
CA ARG A 383 -2.95 13.39 -2.60
C ARG A 383 -1.86 13.61 -1.56
N SER A 384 -2.28 13.88 -0.33
CA SER A 384 -1.40 14.08 0.81
C SER A 384 -1.83 13.21 1.97
N TYR A 385 -0.85 12.69 2.69
CA TYR A 385 -1.01 11.78 3.81
C TYR A 385 -0.37 12.42 5.04
N LYS A 386 -1.22 12.74 6.02
CA LYS A 386 -0.80 13.36 7.27
C LYS A 386 -0.21 12.29 8.19
N ASP A 387 0.84 12.66 8.93
CA ASP A 387 1.57 11.79 9.85
C ASP A 387 1.81 10.39 9.24
N PRO A 388 2.49 10.33 8.06
CA PRO A 388 2.65 9.09 7.31
C PRO A 388 3.47 8.09 8.11
N GLN A 389 3.07 6.82 8.05
CA GLN A 389 3.81 5.74 8.66
C GLN A 389 5.26 5.70 8.16
N PRO A 390 6.26 5.61 9.03
CA PRO A 390 7.66 5.43 8.61
C PRO A 390 7.86 4.08 7.92
N GLY A 391 8.81 4.04 6.99
CA GLY A 391 9.16 2.86 6.21
C GLY A 391 8.99 3.03 4.71
N VAL A 392 9.10 1.95 3.98
CA VAL A 392 9.10 1.94 2.51
C VAL A 392 7.69 1.94 1.96
N TRP A 393 7.26 3.11 1.47
CA TRP A 393 6.01 3.29 0.73
C TRP A 393 6.18 2.87 -0.72
N GLU A 394 5.12 2.32 -1.30
CA GLU A 394 5.04 1.98 -2.71
C GLU A 394 4.05 2.89 -3.42
N ILE A 395 4.47 3.49 -4.52
CA ILE A 395 3.63 4.34 -5.37
C ILE A 395 3.51 3.67 -6.73
N GLU A 396 2.33 3.17 -7.01
CA GLU A 396 1.99 2.52 -8.28
C GLU A 396 1.37 3.53 -9.25
N VAL A 397 1.99 3.73 -10.41
CA VAL A 397 1.42 4.52 -11.50
C VAL A 397 0.82 3.59 -12.52
N GLU A 398 -0.46 3.75 -12.83
CA GLU A 398 -1.25 2.87 -13.70
C GLU A 398 -1.97 3.66 -14.80
N ALA A 399 -1.93 3.14 -16.02
CA ALA A 399 -2.76 3.64 -17.13
C ALA A 399 -3.92 2.69 -17.41
N ARG A 400 -5.13 3.24 -17.37
CA ARG A 400 -6.37 2.50 -17.58
C ARG A 400 -6.48 1.92 -18.99
N ARG A 401 -7.16 0.77 -19.13
CA ARG A 401 -7.40 0.08 -20.41
C ARG A 401 -8.18 0.91 -21.43
N THR A 402 -8.94 1.90 -21.00
CA THR A 402 -9.69 2.82 -21.86
C THR A 402 -8.95 4.12 -22.15
N SER A 403 -7.71 4.28 -21.69
CA SER A 403 -6.90 5.44 -22.09
C SER A 403 -6.78 5.48 -23.62
N PRO A 404 -7.08 6.60 -24.27
CA PRO A 404 -6.93 6.71 -25.72
C PRO A 404 -5.47 6.64 -26.17
N LEU A 405 -4.54 6.91 -25.26
CA LEU A 405 -3.10 6.87 -25.53
C LEU A 405 -2.53 5.49 -25.24
N LEU A 406 -1.71 4.95 -26.16
CA LEU A 406 -0.96 3.73 -25.89
C LEU A 406 0.13 3.98 -24.84
N ASP A 407 0.87 5.06 -24.97
CA ASP A 407 1.91 5.49 -24.05
C ASP A 407 1.44 6.76 -23.32
N ASN A 408 1.43 6.70 -21.99
CA ASN A 408 0.94 7.75 -21.11
C ASN A 408 2.11 8.34 -20.33
N PRO A 409 2.75 9.41 -20.84
CA PRO A 409 3.84 10.09 -20.16
C PRO A 409 3.33 10.83 -18.92
N TYR A 410 4.16 10.89 -17.89
CA TYR A 410 3.88 11.57 -16.64
C TYR A 410 5.16 12.07 -15.96
N LYS A 411 4.98 12.98 -15.00
CA LYS A 411 5.97 13.31 -13.98
C LYS A 411 5.38 12.97 -12.62
N LEU A 412 6.14 12.23 -11.82
CA LEU A 412 5.83 11.91 -10.44
C LEU A 412 6.68 12.80 -9.53
N ASP A 413 6.04 13.42 -8.54
CA ASP A 413 6.68 14.16 -7.46
C ASP A 413 6.20 13.56 -6.13
N VAL A 414 7.13 13.06 -5.33
CA VAL A 414 6.88 12.55 -3.99
C VAL A 414 7.72 13.39 -3.04
N SER A 415 7.09 14.09 -2.13
CA SER A 415 7.79 15.04 -1.25
C SER A 415 7.26 15.03 0.17
N LEU A 416 8.16 15.22 1.12
CA LEU A 416 7.78 15.50 2.50
C LEU A 416 7.54 16.99 2.66
N LEU A 417 6.44 17.34 3.33
CA LEU A 417 6.12 18.69 3.75
C LEU A 417 6.20 18.74 5.27
N GLY A 418 6.83 19.79 5.79
CA GLY A 418 6.95 19.95 7.23
C GLY A 418 7.43 21.34 7.59
N VAL A 419 6.55 22.20 8.13
CA VAL A 419 6.88 23.53 8.61
C VAL A 419 6.50 23.62 10.08
N GLU A 420 7.49 23.95 10.89
CA GLU A 420 7.29 24.25 12.31
C GLU A 420 6.92 25.72 12.49
N PHE A 421 5.92 25.95 13.33
CA PHE A 421 5.54 27.25 13.85
C PHE A 421 6.10 27.40 15.26
N ASP A 422 6.83 28.48 15.52
CA ASP A 422 7.44 28.77 16.81
C ASP A 422 6.94 30.11 17.36
N PRO A 423 6.29 30.09 18.55
CA PRO A 423 5.81 28.91 19.27
C PRO A 423 4.65 28.22 18.52
N ALA A 424 4.42 26.91 18.78
CA ALA A 424 3.32 26.17 18.16
C ALA A 424 1.95 26.78 18.49
N VAL A 425 1.79 27.30 19.70
CA VAL A 425 0.60 27.99 20.18
C VAL A 425 0.98 29.41 20.62
N ARG A 426 0.32 30.41 20.08
CA ARG A 426 0.33 31.80 20.58
C ARG A 426 -0.80 32.01 21.56
N THR A 427 -0.48 32.47 22.76
CA THR A 427 -1.49 32.86 23.74
C THR A 427 -1.76 34.37 23.65
N ILE A 428 -3.03 34.75 23.61
CA ILE A 428 -3.51 36.09 23.77
C ILE A 428 -4.17 36.14 25.15
N ASP A 429 -3.55 36.85 26.10
CA ASP A 429 -4.05 36.94 27.47
C ASP A 429 -5.42 37.61 27.54
N GLU A 430 -5.62 38.67 26.76
CA GLU A 430 -6.89 39.40 26.67
C GLU A 430 -7.15 39.90 25.25
N ALA A 431 -8.33 39.58 24.70
CA ALA A 431 -8.80 40.07 23.40
C ALA A 431 -10.09 40.90 23.59
N LYS A 432 -10.16 42.05 22.91
CA LYS A 432 -11.36 42.90 22.92
C LYS A 432 -12.28 42.52 21.76
N ILE A 433 -13.59 42.39 22.05
CA ILE A 433 -14.60 42.09 21.03
C ILE A 433 -14.56 43.13 19.91
N GLY A 434 -14.50 42.67 18.67
CA GLY A 434 -14.46 43.49 17.46
C GLY A 434 -13.11 44.17 17.17
N ALA A 435 -12.14 44.14 18.08
CA ALA A 435 -10.84 44.76 17.87
C ALA A 435 -9.81 43.76 17.34
N PRO A 436 -8.99 44.08 16.31
CA PRO A 436 -7.95 43.20 15.81
C PRO A 436 -6.83 43.04 16.85
N ALA A 437 -6.45 41.80 17.15
CA ALA A 437 -5.28 41.43 17.95
C ALA A 437 -4.22 40.81 17.04
N PRO A 438 -3.06 41.48 16.82
CA PRO A 438 -2.01 40.95 15.95
C PRO A 438 -1.26 39.81 16.63
N VAL A 439 -0.94 38.76 15.85
CA VAL A 439 -0.11 37.63 16.26
C VAL A 439 0.92 37.31 15.19
N SER A 440 2.05 36.74 15.58
CA SER A 440 3.10 36.36 14.64
C SER A 440 3.85 35.11 15.07
N TRP A 441 4.40 34.42 14.09
CA TRP A 441 5.22 33.22 14.31
C TRP A 441 6.51 33.30 13.50
N LYS A 442 7.56 32.70 14.03
CA LYS A 442 8.67 32.25 13.21
C LYS A 442 8.31 30.89 12.63
N VAL A 443 8.27 30.76 11.30
CA VAL A 443 8.06 29.47 10.63
C VAL A 443 9.38 28.96 10.09
N THR A 444 9.66 27.67 10.28
CA THR A 444 10.90 27.01 9.81
C THR A 444 10.55 25.77 9.00
N ASN A 445 11.03 25.70 7.76
CA ASN A 445 10.82 24.54 6.91
C ASN A 445 11.81 23.42 7.27
N LYS A 446 11.31 22.27 7.70
CA LYS A 446 12.08 21.08 8.09
C LYS A 446 12.09 19.99 7.00
N ALA A 447 11.50 20.26 5.84
CA ALA A 447 11.28 19.27 4.79
C ALA A 447 11.62 19.85 3.40
N ALA A 448 10.98 19.37 2.34
CA ALA A 448 11.23 19.83 0.98
C ALA A 448 10.94 21.32 0.80
N ALA A 449 11.60 21.95 -0.17
CA ALA A 449 11.37 23.34 -0.50
C ALA A 449 9.90 23.60 -0.78
N LEU A 450 9.34 24.63 -0.13
CA LEU A 450 7.93 24.97 -0.16
C LEU A 450 7.70 26.31 -0.84
N GLN A 451 6.77 26.33 -1.78
CA GLN A 451 6.12 27.56 -2.25
C GLN A 451 4.68 27.55 -1.74
N GLY A 452 4.37 28.45 -0.84
CA GLY A 452 3.11 28.41 -0.12
C GLY A 452 2.54 29.78 0.17
N LYS A 453 1.40 29.78 0.85
CA LYS A 453 0.72 30.95 1.38
C LYS A 453 0.03 30.62 2.69
N LEU A 454 -0.20 31.64 3.51
CA LEU A 454 -0.99 31.46 4.73
C LEU A 454 -2.46 31.29 4.41
N GLN A 455 -3.13 30.47 5.19
CA GLN A 455 -4.57 30.31 5.24
C GLN A 455 -5.04 30.45 6.68
N GLY A 456 -5.89 31.42 6.94
CA GLY A 456 -6.63 31.60 8.18
C GLY A 456 -8.03 30.99 8.07
N GLY A 457 -8.89 31.30 9.01
CA GLY A 457 -10.25 30.78 9.04
C GLY A 457 -11.07 31.36 10.18
N SER A 458 -12.20 30.72 10.44
CA SER A 458 -13.06 31.02 11.58
C SER A 458 -12.37 30.67 12.90
N LEU A 459 -12.66 31.40 13.96
CA LEU A 459 -12.27 30.98 15.30
C LEU A 459 -13.06 29.75 15.73
N GLY A 460 -12.41 28.92 16.54
CA GLY A 460 -12.99 27.74 17.17
C GLY A 460 -13.29 27.98 18.65
N SER A 461 -14.23 27.22 19.18
CA SER A 461 -14.49 27.08 20.61
C SER A 461 -13.93 25.74 21.06
N ALA A 462 -12.91 25.77 21.92
CA ALA A 462 -12.17 24.61 22.37
C ALA A 462 -12.50 24.23 23.82
N LYS A 463 -12.66 22.95 24.08
CA LYS A 463 -12.55 22.36 25.40
C LYS A 463 -11.28 21.52 25.46
N VAL A 464 -10.50 21.70 26.51
CA VAL A 464 -9.26 20.94 26.77
C VAL A 464 -9.38 20.32 28.16
N ASP A 465 -8.95 19.07 28.29
CA ASP A 465 -8.95 18.31 29.53
C ASP A 465 -7.77 17.34 29.53
N THR A 466 -7.36 16.87 30.72
CA THR A 466 -6.30 15.86 30.86
C THR A 466 -6.80 14.72 31.75
N PRO A 467 -7.75 13.91 31.27
CA PRO A 467 -8.32 12.81 32.04
C PRO A 467 -7.38 11.60 32.11
N SER A 468 -7.70 10.65 33.01
CA SER A 468 -7.02 9.35 33.09
C SER A 468 -7.92 8.23 32.58
N ILE A 469 -7.31 7.14 32.06
CA ILE A 469 -7.99 5.96 31.55
C ILE A 469 -7.14 4.70 31.79
N SER A 470 -7.82 3.54 31.95
CA SER A 470 -7.20 2.23 32.09
C SER A 470 -7.62 1.29 30.95
N THR A 471 -6.92 0.18 30.77
CA THR A 471 -7.27 -0.85 29.78
C THR A 471 -8.73 -1.31 29.95
N GLY A 472 -9.48 -1.36 28.85
CA GLY A 472 -10.89 -1.75 28.79
C GLY A 472 -11.87 -0.72 29.37
N GLN A 473 -11.38 0.43 29.83
CA GLN A 473 -12.22 1.53 30.31
C GLN A 473 -12.63 2.43 29.13
N THR A 474 -13.85 2.96 29.18
CA THR A 474 -14.31 3.99 28.25
C THR A 474 -14.61 5.29 28.98
N ARG A 475 -14.33 6.41 28.32
CA ARG A 475 -14.66 7.74 28.81
C ARG A 475 -15.48 8.51 27.78
N GLN A 476 -16.56 9.14 28.22
CA GLN A 476 -17.45 9.86 27.32
C GLN A 476 -17.47 11.36 27.63
N THR A 477 -17.40 12.15 26.59
CA THR A 477 -17.55 13.61 26.64
C THR A 477 -18.56 14.04 25.57
N THR A 478 -19.37 15.06 25.86
CA THR A 478 -20.33 15.58 24.88
C THR A 478 -19.91 16.97 24.40
N VAL A 479 -20.09 17.23 23.11
CA VAL A 479 -19.97 18.55 22.50
C VAL A 479 -21.24 18.88 21.72
N THR A 480 -21.85 20.02 22.06
CA THR A 480 -23.06 20.50 21.38
C THR A 480 -22.68 21.65 20.46
N ILE A 481 -23.05 21.53 19.19
CA ILE A 481 -22.75 22.51 18.15
C ILE A 481 -24.02 23.06 17.53
N GLY A 482 -24.00 24.37 17.20
CA GLY A 482 -25.09 25.07 16.51
C GLY A 482 -25.06 24.89 15.00
N ALA A 483 -26.04 25.49 14.34
CA ALA A 483 -26.04 25.59 12.88
C ALA A 483 -24.91 26.50 12.38
N GLY A 484 -24.36 26.21 11.20
CA GLY A 484 -23.30 27.03 10.59
C GLY A 484 -21.89 26.72 11.12
N VAL A 485 -21.69 25.66 11.90
CA VAL A 485 -20.37 25.18 12.26
C VAL A 485 -19.69 24.61 11.01
N GLU A 486 -18.49 25.08 10.73
CA GLU A 486 -17.73 24.73 9.53
C GLU A 486 -16.95 23.42 9.70
N LYS A 487 -16.47 23.16 10.93
CA LYS A 487 -15.66 21.99 11.26
C LYS A 487 -15.79 21.65 12.75
N LEU A 488 -15.77 20.37 13.07
CA LEU A 488 -15.56 19.84 14.42
C LEU A 488 -14.33 18.93 14.40
N ASP A 489 -13.31 19.29 15.17
CA ASP A 489 -12.11 18.50 15.39
C ASP A 489 -12.11 17.94 16.81
N VAL A 490 -11.80 16.66 16.94
CA VAL A 490 -11.58 16.00 18.24
C VAL A 490 -10.24 15.30 18.17
N ALA A 491 -9.41 15.45 19.17
CA ALA A 491 -8.10 14.82 19.25
C ALA A 491 -7.80 14.36 20.68
N ILE A 492 -7.07 13.24 20.77
CA ILE A 492 -6.45 12.73 21.99
C ILE A 492 -4.98 12.44 21.72
N GLY A 493 -4.17 12.39 22.78
CA GLY A 493 -2.73 12.05 22.69
C GLY A 493 -1.98 12.42 23.94
N GLY A 494 -0.66 12.55 23.85
CA GLY A 494 0.18 13.02 24.97
C GLY A 494 0.10 12.12 26.21
N THR A 495 -0.04 10.82 26.03
CA THR A 495 -0.20 9.87 27.14
C THR A 495 1.02 9.83 28.04
N SER A 496 0.78 9.69 29.35
CA SER A 496 1.87 9.47 30.33
C SER A 496 2.53 8.09 30.19
N ASP A 497 1.82 7.11 29.63
CA ASP A 497 2.37 5.81 29.19
C ASP A 497 2.60 5.85 27.69
N ALA A 498 3.85 5.91 27.24
CA ALA A 498 4.22 6.00 25.84
C ALA A 498 3.84 4.75 24.99
N ASN A 499 3.52 3.63 25.66
CA ASN A 499 3.08 2.39 25.01
C ASN A 499 1.56 2.19 25.09
N ALA A 500 0.81 3.19 25.58
CA ALA A 500 -0.64 3.11 25.63
C ALA A 500 -1.22 3.19 24.20
N ASP A 501 -2.23 2.38 23.96
CA ASP A 501 -3.06 2.36 22.78
C ASP A 501 -4.48 2.80 23.16
N LEU A 502 -4.89 3.95 22.64
CA LEU A 502 -6.20 4.58 22.92
C LEU A 502 -6.98 4.76 21.63
N ASP A 503 -8.22 4.30 21.64
CA ASP A 503 -9.15 4.47 20.53
C ASP A 503 -10.09 5.66 20.76
N LEU A 504 -10.38 6.40 19.67
CA LEU A 504 -11.27 7.55 19.65
C LEU A 504 -12.47 7.29 18.73
N TYR A 505 -13.66 7.46 19.26
CA TYR A 505 -14.90 7.35 18.49
C TYR A 505 -15.76 8.60 18.67
N VAL A 506 -16.43 9.04 17.60
CA VAL A 506 -17.37 10.16 17.62
C VAL A 506 -18.73 9.69 17.10
N PHE A 507 -19.77 9.93 17.90
CA PHE A 507 -21.13 9.54 17.59
C PHE A 507 -22.05 10.75 17.49
N ARG A 508 -23.08 10.67 16.65
CA ARG A 508 -24.24 11.55 16.65
C ARG A 508 -25.49 10.71 16.90
N GLY A 509 -26.07 10.81 18.10
CA GLY A 509 -27.04 9.82 18.56
C GLY A 509 -26.42 8.41 18.60
N ALA A 510 -27.05 7.45 17.97
CA ALA A 510 -26.53 6.08 17.85
C ALA A 510 -25.59 5.86 16.65
N THR A 511 -25.39 6.85 15.78
CA THR A 511 -24.60 6.70 14.56
C THR A 511 -23.16 7.14 14.80
N GLN A 512 -22.19 6.26 14.56
CA GLN A 512 -20.78 6.61 14.51
C GLN A 512 -20.51 7.46 13.26
N VAL A 513 -19.94 8.64 13.47
CA VAL A 513 -19.64 9.60 12.40
C VAL A 513 -18.14 9.79 12.16
N GLY A 514 -17.31 9.23 13.01
CA GLY A 514 -15.86 9.21 12.87
C GLY A 514 -15.19 8.32 13.91
N SER A 515 -13.98 7.85 13.61
CA SER A 515 -13.11 7.13 14.54
C SER A 515 -11.64 7.35 14.18
N GLY A 516 -10.79 7.23 15.17
CA GLY A 516 -9.35 7.07 15.09
C GLY A 516 -8.99 5.87 15.94
N THR A 517 -8.39 4.84 15.35
CA THR A 517 -8.16 3.53 15.97
C THR A 517 -6.86 2.92 15.43
N THR A 518 -5.80 3.73 15.42
CA THR A 518 -4.46 3.26 15.04
C THR A 518 -3.77 2.61 16.26
N ALA A 519 -2.71 1.85 16.03
CA ALA A 519 -1.95 1.24 17.12
C ALA A 519 -1.12 2.33 17.86
N GLY A 520 -1.75 3.08 18.72
CA GLY A 520 -1.12 4.15 19.50
C GLY A 520 -2.14 5.04 20.20
N SER A 521 -1.67 6.13 20.78
CA SER A 521 -2.51 7.04 21.58
C SER A 521 -2.85 8.36 20.89
N GLU A 522 -2.19 8.67 19.78
CA GLU A 522 -2.38 9.93 19.04
C GLU A 522 -3.51 9.77 18.03
N GLU A 523 -4.76 10.01 18.46
CA GLU A 523 -5.93 9.82 17.61
C GLU A 523 -6.68 11.13 17.33
N SER A 524 -7.27 11.25 16.15
CA SER A 524 -8.06 12.43 15.78
C SER A 524 -9.20 12.13 14.83
N VAL A 525 -10.30 12.88 14.99
CA VAL A 525 -11.46 12.88 14.10
C VAL A 525 -11.74 14.31 13.66
N SER A 526 -11.94 14.54 12.36
CA SER A 526 -12.30 15.82 11.79
C SER A 526 -13.57 15.70 10.96
N LEU A 527 -14.61 16.42 11.32
CA LEU A 527 -15.90 16.44 10.65
C LEU A 527 -16.09 17.78 9.93
N ALA A 528 -16.15 17.78 8.61
CA ALA A 528 -16.43 18.96 7.81
C ALA A 528 -17.94 19.24 7.76
N LYS A 529 -18.34 20.49 7.99
CA LYS A 529 -19.73 20.96 7.99
C LYS A 529 -20.66 20.03 8.78
N PRO A 530 -20.35 19.74 10.04
CA PRO A 530 -21.16 18.83 10.84
C PRO A 530 -22.56 19.42 11.04
N ALA A 531 -23.58 18.56 11.03
CA ALA A 531 -24.94 19.00 11.29
C ALA A 531 -25.11 19.42 12.75
N ALA A 532 -25.92 20.45 13.02
CA ALA A 532 -26.20 20.89 14.38
C ALA A 532 -26.74 19.77 15.27
N GLY A 533 -26.37 19.79 16.54
CA GLY A 533 -26.78 18.79 17.54
C GLY A 533 -25.66 18.44 18.51
N THR A 534 -25.93 17.44 19.34
CA THR A 534 -24.98 16.92 20.33
C THR A 534 -24.22 15.73 19.74
N TYR A 535 -22.92 15.77 19.87
CA TYR A 535 -21.98 14.69 19.53
C TYR A 535 -21.44 14.08 20.82
N THR A 536 -21.38 12.76 20.87
CA THR A 536 -20.74 12.02 21.96
C THR A 536 -19.38 11.54 21.50
N VAL A 537 -18.36 11.97 22.19
CA VAL A 537 -16.97 11.52 22.01
C VAL A 537 -16.70 10.42 23.02
N VAL A 538 -16.26 9.29 22.55
CA VAL A 538 -15.89 8.11 23.37
C VAL A 538 -14.40 7.86 23.19
N VAL A 539 -13.67 7.81 24.28
CA VAL A 539 -12.26 7.38 24.31
C VAL A 539 -12.22 6.03 25.02
N GLU A 540 -11.59 5.05 24.40
CA GLU A 540 -11.39 3.71 24.92
C GLU A 540 -9.90 3.47 25.20
N GLY A 541 -9.57 2.96 26.39
CA GLY A 541 -8.26 2.43 26.68
C GLY A 541 -8.14 1.03 26.10
N TYR A 542 -7.76 0.91 24.83
CA TYR A 542 -7.62 -0.39 24.16
C TYR A 542 -6.53 -1.22 24.84
N SER A 543 -5.36 -0.62 25.07
CA SER A 543 -4.27 -1.23 25.84
C SER A 543 -3.49 -0.16 26.62
N VAL A 544 -3.36 -0.33 27.93
CA VAL A 544 -2.59 0.55 28.81
C VAL A 544 -1.66 -0.31 29.66
N PRO A 545 -0.43 -0.62 29.20
CA PRO A 545 0.49 -1.56 29.86
C PRO A 545 0.85 -1.20 31.29
N THR A 546 0.92 0.08 31.66
CA THR A 546 1.19 0.52 33.03
C THR A 546 -0.03 0.49 33.96
N GLY A 547 -1.20 0.03 33.45
CA GLY A 547 -2.46 -0.09 34.18
C GLY A 547 -3.34 1.15 34.12
N SER A 548 -2.78 2.36 34.08
CA SER A 548 -3.51 3.62 33.92
C SER A 548 -2.61 4.68 33.28
N THR A 549 -3.16 5.48 32.38
CA THR A 549 -2.46 6.62 31.76
C THR A 549 -3.33 7.88 31.82
N THR A 550 -2.71 9.04 31.91
CA THR A 550 -3.35 10.32 31.59
C THR A 550 -3.19 10.58 30.09
N TYR A 551 -4.11 11.32 29.51
CA TYR A 551 -4.03 11.73 28.11
C TYR A 551 -4.59 13.13 27.93
N ASP A 552 -4.07 13.87 26.95
CA ASP A 552 -4.62 15.15 26.54
C ASP A 552 -5.86 14.93 25.68
N TYR A 553 -6.95 15.58 26.04
CA TYR A 553 -8.20 15.63 25.29
C TYR A 553 -8.45 17.03 24.78
N ARG A 554 -8.84 17.17 23.52
CA ARG A 554 -9.28 18.44 22.94
C ARG A 554 -10.41 18.22 21.95
N ASP A 555 -11.52 18.96 22.12
CA ASP A 555 -12.52 19.17 21.06
C ASP A 555 -12.59 20.64 20.67
N VAL A 556 -12.70 20.94 19.37
CA VAL A 556 -12.82 22.30 18.84
C VAL A 556 -13.87 22.32 17.72
N TYR A 557 -14.87 23.16 17.84
CA TYR A 557 -15.74 23.47 16.71
C TYR A 557 -15.52 24.89 16.21
N TYR A 558 -15.47 25.07 14.89
CA TYR A 558 -15.15 26.32 14.22
C TYR A 558 -16.40 26.95 13.60
N SER A 559 -16.59 28.28 13.83
CA SER A 559 -17.71 29.01 13.27
C SER A 559 -17.36 30.49 13.07
N ALA A 560 -17.76 31.04 11.93
CA ALA A 560 -17.59 32.48 11.65
C ALA A 560 -18.30 33.38 12.69
N SER A 561 -19.33 32.86 13.37
CA SER A 561 -20.03 33.56 14.44
C SER A 561 -19.18 33.80 15.70
N LEU A 562 -18.11 33.02 15.89
CA LEU A 562 -17.17 33.15 17.01
C LEU A 562 -16.11 34.24 16.75
N GLY A 563 -15.83 34.50 15.49
CA GLY A 563 -14.79 35.41 15.05
C GLY A 563 -13.92 34.84 13.94
N THR A 564 -12.86 35.54 13.59
CA THR A 564 -11.99 35.17 12.47
C THR A 564 -10.52 35.35 12.82
N LEU A 565 -9.70 34.53 12.22
CA LEU A 565 -8.26 34.66 12.17
C LEU A 565 -7.88 35.04 10.73
N LYS A 566 -7.55 36.31 10.51
CA LYS A 566 -7.26 36.90 9.21
C LYS A 566 -5.77 36.82 8.89
N VAL A 567 -5.44 36.44 7.67
CA VAL A 567 -4.08 36.41 7.13
C VAL A 567 -4.04 37.12 5.78
N ASP A 568 -2.88 37.62 5.39
CA ASP A 568 -2.65 38.05 4.01
C ASP A 568 -2.40 36.83 3.13
N SER A 569 -3.47 36.29 2.56
CA SER A 569 -3.43 35.12 1.66
C SER A 569 -2.84 35.41 0.28
N THR A 570 -2.56 36.69 -0.04
CA THR A 570 -1.93 37.11 -1.30
C THR A 570 -0.42 37.03 -1.23
N LYS A 571 0.16 37.13 -0.03
CA LYS A 571 1.59 37.09 0.21
C LYS A 571 2.13 35.67 0.13
N ALA A 572 3.03 35.45 -0.82
CA ALA A 572 3.73 34.17 -0.94
C ALA A 572 4.73 33.98 0.22
N VAL A 573 4.79 32.78 0.75
CA VAL A 573 5.78 32.33 1.73
C VAL A 573 6.60 31.22 1.09
N ASN A 574 7.79 31.57 0.61
CA ASN A 574 8.69 30.64 -0.08
C ASN A 574 9.83 30.25 0.85
N LEU A 575 9.96 28.97 1.18
CA LEU A 575 10.93 28.45 2.13
C LEU A 575 11.74 27.31 1.49
N ALA A 576 13.04 27.51 1.32
CA ALA A 576 13.95 26.40 1.08
C ALA A 576 14.00 25.48 2.31
N GLY A 577 14.48 24.24 2.13
CA GLY A 577 14.70 23.33 3.27
C GLY A 577 15.65 23.98 4.29
N GLY A 578 15.27 23.99 5.56
CA GLY A 578 15.99 24.66 6.65
C GLY A 578 15.78 26.16 6.78
N ALA A 579 15.13 26.83 5.81
CA ALA A 579 14.91 28.27 5.85
C ALA A 579 13.77 28.66 6.82
N SER A 580 13.85 29.89 7.36
CA SER A 580 12.84 30.44 8.25
C SER A 580 12.31 31.79 7.71
N ALA A 581 11.08 32.11 8.09
CA ALA A 581 10.45 33.42 7.83
C ALA A 581 9.56 33.85 9.00
N GLN A 582 9.30 35.15 9.08
CA GLN A 582 8.25 35.67 9.97
C GLN A 582 6.91 35.77 9.22
N VAL A 583 5.87 35.26 9.85
CA VAL A 583 4.49 35.30 9.33
C VAL A 583 3.56 35.87 10.40
N GLY A 584 2.50 36.56 9.98
CA GLY A 584 1.56 37.22 10.89
C GLY A 584 0.11 36.97 10.53
N ALA A 585 -0.74 37.14 11.52
CA ALA A 585 -2.20 37.11 11.41
C ALA A 585 -2.84 38.12 12.35
N GLU A 586 -4.13 38.40 12.15
CA GLU A 586 -4.95 39.20 13.05
C GLU A 586 -6.13 38.36 13.55
N VAL A 587 -6.30 38.31 14.85
CA VAL A 587 -7.44 37.66 15.50
C VAL A 587 -8.51 38.71 15.76
N VAL A 588 -9.74 38.45 15.32
CA VAL A 588 -10.92 39.30 15.62
C VAL A 588 -11.98 38.40 16.26
N VAL A 589 -12.26 38.65 17.53
CA VAL A 589 -13.30 37.94 18.30
C VAL A 589 -14.64 38.60 18.09
N ALA A 590 -15.71 37.83 17.82
CA ALA A 590 -17.05 38.38 17.56
C ALA A 590 -17.96 38.44 18.81
N GLY A 591 -17.61 37.70 19.87
CA GLY A 591 -18.41 37.63 21.11
C GLY A 591 -17.67 36.93 22.24
N ALA A 592 -18.31 36.74 23.39
CA ALA A 592 -17.73 35.96 24.48
C ALA A 592 -17.65 34.48 24.17
N ALA A 593 -16.66 33.81 24.74
CA ALA A 593 -16.56 32.33 24.61
C ALA A 593 -17.76 31.68 25.35
N PRO A 594 -18.29 30.55 24.84
CA PRO A 594 -19.24 29.73 25.59
C PRO A 594 -18.65 29.28 26.92
N GLU A 595 -19.50 29.08 27.93
CA GLU A 595 -19.10 28.70 29.26
C GLU A 595 -18.27 27.39 29.27
N GLY A 596 -17.17 27.37 30.01
CA GLY A 596 -16.26 26.24 30.11
C GLY A 596 -15.42 25.95 28.86
N ARG A 597 -15.39 26.89 27.91
CA ARG A 597 -14.65 26.74 26.65
C ARG A 597 -13.77 27.99 26.40
N ARG A 598 -12.71 27.81 25.61
CA ARG A 598 -11.79 28.88 25.22
C ARG A 598 -11.86 29.10 23.72
N PHE A 599 -11.55 30.32 23.28
CA PHE A 599 -11.35 30.56 21.85
C PHE A 599 -10.02 29.97 21.39
N PHE A 600 -10.07 29.39 20.21
CA PHE A 600 -8.96 28.75 19.53
C PHE A 600 -8.97 29.14 18.04
N GLY A 601 -7.81 29.32 17.44
CA GLY A 601 -7.70 29.61 16.02
C GLY A 601 -6.50 28.89 15.43
N GLU A 602 -6.57 28.58 14.12
CA GLU A 602 -5.48 27.95 13.38
C GLU A 602 -5.09 28.78 12.17
N VAL A 603 -3.78 28.93 11.98
CA VAL A 603 -3.15 29.40 10.74
C VAL A 603 -2.41 28.27 10.12
N ARG A 604 -2.68 27.99 8.87
CA ARG A 604 -1.99 26.94 8.09
C ARG A 604 -1.10 27.58 7.03
N LEU A 605 0.10 27.05 6.85
CA LEU A 605 0.92 27.33 5.69
C LEU A 605 0.65 26.22 4.67
N VAL A 606 -0.01 26.58 3.56
CA VAL A 606 -0.43 25.63 2.52
C VAL A 606 0.38 25.83 1.25
N ASN A 607 0.66 24.73 0.53
CA ASN A 607 1.29 24.81 -0.79
C ASN A 607 0.29 25.21 -1.90
N ALA A 608 0.75 25.27 -3.14
CA ALA A 608 -0.08 25.63 -4.29
C ALA A 608 -1.27 24.67 -4.53
N ARG A 609 -1.18 23.44 -4.02
CA ARG A 609 -2.25 22.41 -4.12
C ARG A 609 -3.24 22.47 -2.95
N GLY A 610 -3.01 23.35 -1.97
CA GLY A 610 -3.84 23.46 -0.77
C GLY A 610 -3.45 22.48 0.35
N THR A 611 -2.36 21.74 0.20
CA THR A 611 -1.86 20.83 1.24
C THR A 611 -1.18 21.63 2.34
N ALA A 612 -1.58 21.41 3.59
CA ALA A 612 -0.96 22.02 4.74
C ALA A 612 0.43 21.43 5.00
N ALA A 613 1.44 22.30 4.99
CA ALA A 613 2.81 21.95 5.35
C ALA A 613 3.08 22.15 6.85
N GLY A 614 2.28 22.94 7.52
CA GLY A 614 2.36 23.18 8.95
C GLY A 614 1.22 24.08 9.44
N THR A 615 0.97 24.03 10.75
CA THR A 615 -0.11 24.76 11.42
C THR A 615 0.43 25.44 12.67
N GLY A 616 0.11 26.73 12.82
CA GLY A 616 0.25 27.49 14.06
C GLY A 616 -1.11 27.74 14.70
N SER A 617 -1.16 27.73 16.01
CA SER A 617 -2.41 27.90 16.75
C SER A 617 -2.41 29.18 17.59
N VAL A 618 -3.61 29.70 17.87
CA VAL A 618 -3.86 30.80 18.81
C VAL A 618 -4.83 30.31 19.88
N ALA A 619 -4.52 30.56 21.14
CA ALA A 619 -5.42 30.38 22.26
C ALA A 619 -5.71 31.77 22.87
N ILE A 620 -6.97 32.04 23.22
CA ILE A 620 -7.37 33.28 23.86
C ILE A 620 -7.87 32.98 25.27
N GLU A 621 -7.19 33.52 26.28
CA GLU A 621 -7.49 33.23 27.69
C GLU A 621 -8.71 34.00 28.17
N LYS A 622 -8.83 35.27 27.78
CA LYS A 622 -9.91 36.14 28.21
C LYS A 622 -10.44 37.01 27.07
N VAL A 623 -11.74 37.19 27.02
CA VAL A 623 -12.41 38.10 26.11
C VAL A 623 -13.09 39.20 26.92
N VAL A 624 -12.89 40.47 26.51
CA VAL A 624 -13.49 41.66 27.13
C VAL A 624 -14.35 42.40 26.11
N PRO A 625 -15.40 43.15 26.59
CA PRO A 625 -16.26 43.95 25.72
C PRO A 625 -15.54 44.98 24.87
#